data_5beecf7e86f1ea2189ffa7319ee61baa
#
_entry.id   5beecf7e86f1ea2189ffa7319ee61baa
#
_cell.length_a   1.000
_cell.length_b   1.000
_cell.length_c   1.000
_cell.angle_alpha   90.00
_cell.angle_beta   90.00
_cell.angle_gamma   90.00
#
_symmetry.space_group_name_H-M   'P 1'
#
loop_
_entity.id
_entity.type
_entity.pdbx_description
1 polymer ?
#
loop_
_entity_poly.entity_id
_entity_poly.type
_entity_poly.pdbx_seq_one_letter_code
_entity_poly.pdbx_strand_id
1 'polypeptide(L)'
;MLKDNHIAAAGGIRNAIESVRDNIPHGMKIEVEVKNFVELNDAIDNRADIIMLDNMSPEDIKKAVAIIRDKAKTIIIEASGGINLSNFEDFCKTGVDLISAGCLTHSAPAVDFSMDFGQVLHI
;
A
#
# COMPACT_ATOMS: atom_id res chain seq x y z
N MET A 1 -1.26 8.15 7.72
CA MET A 1 -1.85 7.58 6.48
C MET A 1 -3.33 7.86 6.45
N LEU A 2 -3.82 8.35 5.31
CA LEU A 2 -5.24 8.55 4.98
C LEU A 2 -5.71 7.38 4.13
N LYS A 3 -6.69 6.64 4.60
CA LYS A 3 -7.31 5.49 3.92
C LYS A 3 -8.73 5.85 3.47
N ASP A 4 -9.35 4.97 2.71
CA ASP A 4 -10.70 5.12 2.15
C ASP A 4 -11.72 5.63 3.17
N ASN A 5 -11.76 5.07 4.38
CA ASN A 5 -12.69 5.50 5.43
C ASN A 5 -12.44 6.94 5.91
N HIS A 6 -11.17 7.36 5.98
CA HIS A 6 -10.83 8.74 6.35
C HIS A 6 -11.23 9.71 5.22
N ILE A 7 -10.96 9.31 3.97
CA ILE A 7 -11.29 10.09 2.77
C ILE A 7 -12.80 10.24 2.64
N ALA A 8 -13.55 9.15 2.83
CA ALA A 8 -15.02 9.17 2.79
C ALA A 8 -15.61 10.06 3.88
N ALA A 9 -15.10 9.94 5.12
CA ALA A 9 -15.56 10.76 6.26
C ALA A 9 -15.29 12.26 6.06
N ALA A 10 -14.18 12.61 5.40
CA ALA A 10 -13.81 13.99 5.10
C ALA A 10 -14.54 14.56 3.87
N GLY A 11 -15.20 13.72 3.07
CA GLY A 11 -15.85 14.13 1.82
C GLY A 11 -14.89 14.30 0.64
N GLY A 12 -13.75 13.58 0.65
CA GLY A 12 -12.79 13.53 -0.44
C GLY A 12 -11.33 13.70 -0.01
N ILE A 13 -10.41 13.35 -0.91
CA ILE A 13 -8.96 13.39 -0.66
C ILE A 13 -8.49 14.80 -0.28
N ARG A 14 -8.95 15.82 -1.00
CA ARG A 14 -8.60 17.21 -0.73
C ARG A 14 -8.91 17.59 0.72
N ASN A 15 -10.16 17.42 1.13
CA ASN A 15 -10.60 17.79 2.47
C ASN A 15 -9.86 17.00 3.56
N ALA A 16 -9.59 15.71 3.30
CA ALA A 16 -8.84 14.86 4.20
C ALA A 16 -7.40 15.36 4.40
N ILE A 17 -6.70 15.71 3.32
CA ILE A 17 -5.35 16.23 3.37
C ILE A 17 -5.31 17.60 4.09
N GLU A 18 -6.20 18.52 3.72
CA GLU A 18 -6.28 19.87 4.32
C GLU A 18 -6.52 19.76 5.84
N SER A 19 -7.53 18.98 6.25
CA SER A 19 -7.85 18.78 7.68
C SER A 19 -6.68 18.21 8.48
N VAL A 20 -5.94 17.24 7.92
CA VAL A 20 -4.80 16.64 8.61
C VAL A 20 -3.63 17.61 8.64
N ARG A 21 -3.34 18.32 7.56
CA ARG A 21 -2.19 19.23 7.46
C ARG A 21 -2.23 20.35 8.50
N ASP A 22 -3.43 20.84 8.81
CA ASP A 22 -3.62 21.87 9.82
C ASP A 22 -3.43 21.37 11.26
N ASN A 23 -3.46 20.06 11.48
CA ASN A 23 -3.46 19.46 12.81
C ASN A 23 -2.25 18.57 13.13
N ILE A 24 -1.38 18.28 12.16
CA ILE A 24 -0.20 17.44 12.39
C ILE A 24 1.01 18.27 12.83
N PRO A 25 1.89 17.73 13.68
CA PRO A 25 3.15 18.37 14.06
C PRO A 25 4.05 18.65 12.86
N HIS A 26 4.86 19.68 12.95
CA HIS A 26 5.90 20.01 11.96
C HIS A 26 6.78 18.78 11.69
N GLY A 27 7.02 18.50 10.41
CA GLY A 27 7.90 17.42 9.96
C GLY A 27 7.21 16.07 9.77
N MET A 28 5.92 15.94 10.10
CA MET A 28 5.17 14.73 9.76
C MET A 28 4.73 14.74 8.30
N LYS A 29 4.80 13.57 7.65
CA LYS A 29 4.36 13.37 6.27
C LYS A 29 2.93 12.86 6.22
N ILE A 30 2.19 13.32 5.21
CA ILE A 30 0.85 12.84 4.90
C ILE A 30 0.96 11.80 3.80
N GLU A 31 0.54 10.59 4.12
CA GLU A 31 0.43 9.49 3.19
C GLU A 31 -1.04 9.28 2.83
N VAL A 32 -1.31 9.06 1.54
CA VAL A 32 -2.66 8.84 0.99
C VAL A 32 -2.67 7.53 0.22
N GLU A 33 -3.60 6.64 0.59
CA GLU A 33 -3.90 5.42 -0.14
C GLU A 33 -4.83 5.75 -1.32
N VAL A 34 -4.45 5.33 -2.53
CA VAL A 34 -5.22 5.55 -3.76
C VAL A 34 -5.39 4.24 -4.53
N LYS A 35 -6.57 4.06 -5.15
CA LYS A 35 -6.96 2.84 -5.86
C LYS A 35 -7.11 3.02 -7.37
N ASN A 36 -7.06 4.24 -7.85
CA ASN A 36 -7.26 4.57 -9.25
C ASN A 36 -6.58 5.90 -9.62
N PHE A 37 -6.57 6.20 -10.93
CA PHE A 37 -5.90 7.39 -11.46
C PHE A 37 -6.61 8.71 -11.14
N VAL A 38 -7.90 8.69 -10.80
CA VAL A 38 -8.63 9.91 -10.36
C VAL A 38 -8.12 10.29 -8.98
N GLU A 39 -8.14 9.35 -8.04
CA GLU A 39 -7.62 9.53 -6.68
C GLU A 39 -6.12 9.88 -6.69
N LEU A 40 -5.34 9.26 -7.58
CA LEU A 40 -3.93 9.58 -7.78
C LEU A 40 -3.72 11.06 -8.12
N ASN A 41 -4.46 11.58 -9.11
CA ASN A 41 -4.35 12.98 -9.49
C ASN A 41 -4.79 13.89 -8.35
N ASP A 42 -5.89 13.58 -7.66
CA ASP A 42 -6.34 14.34 -6.50
C ASP A 42 -5.28 14.39 -5.39
N ALA A 43 -4.61 13.26 -5.12
CA ALA A 43 -3.55 13.21 -4.11
C ALA A 43 -2.31 14.05 -4.51
N ILE A 44 -1.92 14.03 -5.78
CA ILE A 44 -0.83 14.85 -6.32
C ILE A 44 -1.19 16.33 -6.22
N ASP A 45 -2.36 16.72 -6.71
CA ASP A 45 -2.81 18.11 -6.79
C ASP A 45 -2.97 18.74 -5.39
N ASN A 46 -3.29 17.93 -4.39
CA ASN A 46 -3.39 18.34 -2.99
C ASN A 46 -2.12 18.10 -2.17
N ARG A 47 -0.99 17.80 -2.85
CA ARG A 47 0.37 17.73 -2.26
C ARG A 47 0.49 16.70 -1.14
N ALA A 48 0.03 15.47 -1.39
CA ALA A 48 0.40 14.35 -0.55
C ALA A 48 1.94 14.19 -0.52
N ASP A 49 2.50 13.83 0.63
CA ASP A 49 3.94 13.62 0.77
C ASP A 49 4.34 12.20 0.33
N ILE A 50 3.43 11.25 0.54
CA ILE A 50 3.57 9.85 0.16
C ILE A 50 2.25 9.42 -0.49
N ILE A 51 2.34 8.67 -1.59
CA ILE A 51 1.18 8.07 -2.26
C ILE A 51 1.36 6.56 -2.25
N MET A 52 0.43 5.86 -1.60
CA MET A 52 0.36 4.41 -1.64
C MET A 52 -0.61 3.97 -2.75
N LEU A 53 -0.08 3.23 -3.71
CA LEU A 53 -0.84 2.62 -4.81
C LEU A 53 -1.35 1.26 -4.31
N ASP A 54 -2.65 1.19 -3.97
CA ASP A 54 -3.24 0.03 -3.33
C ASP A 54 -3.93 -0.89 -4.34
N ASN A 55 -3.53 -2.16 -4.34
CA ASN A 55 -4.09 -3.22 -5.19
C ASN A 55 -4.09 -2.91 -6.71
N MET A 56 -3.14 -2.12 -7.19
CA MET A 56 -2.96 -1.82 -8.61
C MET A 56 -2.05 -2.85 -9.29
N SER A 57 -2.28 -3.10 -10.58
CA SER A 57 -1.40 -3.97 -11.36
C SER A 57 0.00 -3.36 -11.55
N PRO A 58 1.06 -4.16 -11.74
CA PRO A 58 2.40 -3.62 -12.03
C PRO A 58 2.43 -2.68 -13.24
N GLU A 59 1.60 -2.95 -14.26
CA GLU A 59 1.46 -2.10 -15.45
C GLU A 59 0.85 -0.74 -15.10
N ASP A 60 -0.18 -0.72 -14.27
CA ASP A 60 -0.81 0.54 -13.85
C ASP A 60 0.06 1.30 -12.85
N ILE A 61 0.80 0.60 -11.99
CA ILE A 61 1.81 1.22 -11.12
C ILE A 61 2.90 1.91 -11.95
N LYS A 62 3.41 1.29 -13.03
CA LYS A 62 4.36 1.96 -13.92
C LYS A 62 3.82 3.25 -14.52
N LYS A 63 2.54 3.26 -14.94
CA LYS A 63 1.88 4.47 -15.44
C LYS A 63 1.75 5.52 -14.34
N ALA A 64 1.31 5.11 -13.15
CA ALA A 64 1.18 5.99 -11.99
C ALA A 64 2.53 6.61 -11.60
N VAL A 65 3.60 5.83 -11.55
CA VAL A 65 4.97 6.30 -11.30
C VAL A 65 5.38 7.35 -12.33
N ALA A 66 5.13 7.11 -13.62
CA ALA A 66 5.46 8.08 -14.67
C ALA A 66 4.72 9.41 -14.47
N ILE A 67 3.42 9.36 -14.15
CA ILE A 67 2.61 10.56 -13.87
C ILE A 67 3.14 11.32 -12.65
N ILE A 68 3.43 10.62 -11.55
CA ILE A 68 3.93 11.24 -10.33
C ILE A 68 5.29 11.89 -10.58
N ARG A 69 6.22 11.19 -11.24
CA ARG A 69 7.57 11.69 -11.50
C ARG A 69 7.59 12.90 -12.45
N ASP A 70 6.64 12.98 -13.35
CA ASP A 70 6.47 14.16 -14.22
C ASP A 70 5.96 15.37 -13.44
N LYS A 71 4.92 15.19 -12.61
CA LYS A 71 4.23 16.28 -11.90
C LYS A 71 4.89 16.67 -10.58
N ALA A 72 5.41 15.70 -9.81
CA ALA A 72 5.85 15.91 -8.43
C ALA A 72 6.97 14.94 -8.01
N LYS A 73 8.19 15.25 -8.37
CA LYS A 73 9.37 14.38 -8.18
C LYS A 73 9.71 14.02 -6.73
N THR A 74 9.22 14.80 -5.77
CA THR A 74 9.54 14.62 -4.34
C THR A 74 8.58 13.69 -3.60
N ILE A 75 7.47 13.33 -4.24
CA ILE A 75 6.50 12.39 -3.63
C ILE A 75 7.14 11.00 -3.53
N ILE A 76 7.05 10.40 -2.36
CA ILE A 76 7.44 9.00 -2.15
C ILE A 76 6.29 8.12 -2.66
N ILE A 77 6.63 7.11 -3.44
CA ILE A 77 5.66 6.20 -4.04
C ILE A 77 5.78 4.84 -3.39
N GLU A 78 4.69 4.36 -2.83
CA GLU A 78 4.59 3.05 -2.22
C GLU A 78 3.64 2.16 -3.02
N ALA A 79 4.01 0.90 -3.23
CA ALA A 79 3.12 -0.13 -3.75
C ALA A 79 2.67 -1.06 -2.62
N SER A 80 1.37 -1.35 -2.55
CA SER A 80 0.78 -2.24 -1.56
C SER A 80 -0.38 -3.04 -2.15
N GLY A 81 -0.76 -4.12 -1.46
CA GLY A 81 -1.90 -4.96 -1.83
C GLY A 81 -1.51 -6.17 -2.68
N GLY A 82 -1.79 -7.38 -2.17
CA GLY A 82 -1.60 -8.64 -2.88
C GLY A 82 -0.15 -9.02 -3.20
N ILE A 83 0.83 -8.30 -2.68
CA ILE A 83 2.25 -8.53 -2.97
C ILE A 83 2.78 -9.68 -2.11
N ASN A 84 3.47 -10.62 -2.76
CA ASN A 84 4.06 -11.80 -2.14
C ASN A 84 5.33 -12.24 -2.90
N LEU A 85 6.00 -13.28 -2.42
CA LEU A 85 7.27 -13.74 -2.99
C LEU A 85 7.18 -14.17 -4.47
N SER A 86 6.01 -14.58 -4.96
CA SER A 86 5.86 -15.03 -6.35
C SER A 86 5.71 -13.88 -7.36
N ASN A 87 5.30 -12.70 -6.93
CA ASN A 87 5.08 -11.53 -7.79
C ASN A 87 5.96 -10.31 -7.43
N PHE A 88 6.73 -10.39 -6.34
CA PHE A 88 7.53 -9.28 -5.83
C PHE A 88 8.47 -8.65 -6.87
N GLU A 89 9.12 -9.48 -7.71
CA GLU A 89 10.05 -8.99 -8.74
C GLU A 89 9.40 -8.05 -9.75
N ASP A 90 8.13 -8.28 -10.09
CA ASP A 90 7.40 -7.43 -11.03
C ASP A 90 7.14 -6.04 -10.45
N PHE A 91 6.85 -5.98 -9.15
CA PHE A 91 6.70 -4.71 -8.43
C PHE A 91 8.03 -3.97 -8.29
N CYS A 92 9.15 -4.66 -8.06
CA CYS A 92 10.48 -4.03 -8.04
C CYS A 92 10.84 -3.31 -9.34
N LYS A 93 10.32 -3.77 -10.48
CA LYS A 93 10.58 -3.20 -11.81
C LYS A 93 9.67 -2.02 -12.17
N THR A 94 8.77 -1.61 -11.27
CA THR A 94 7.81 -0.52 -11.54
C THR A 94 8.38 0.87 -11.31
N GLY A 95 9.42 1.00 -10.50
CA GLY A 95 10.04 2.28 -10.16
C GLY A 95 9.45 2.95 -8.93
N VAL A 96 8.69 2.23 -8.09
CA VAL A 96 8.27 2.69 -6.77
C VAL A 96 9.46 2.80 -5.81
N ASP A 97 9.31 3.63 -4.78
CA ASP A 97 10.35 3.82 -3.76
C ASP A 97 10.23 2.78 -2.64
N LEU A 98 9.01 2.34 -2.33
CA LEU A 98 8.70 1.41 -1.24
C LEU A 98 7.73 0.33 -1.72
N ILE A 99 7.84 -0.85 -1.11
CA ILE A 99 6.90 -1.96 -1.30
C ILE A 99 6.48 -2.48 0.08
N SER A 100 5.18 -2.51 0.33
CA SER A 100 4.58 -3.11 1.52
C SER A 100 3.91 -4.42 1.18
N ALA A 101 4.35 -5.50 1.83
CA ALA A 101 3.84 -6.84 1.61
C ALA A 101 3.35 -7.47 2.92
N GLY A 102 2.05 -7.65 3.06
CA GLY A 102 1.42 -8.22 4.25
C GLY A 102 1.90 -9.65 4.54
N CYS A 103 2.32 -10.41 3.52
CA CYS A 103 2.85 -11.76 3.69
C CYS A 103 4.12 -11.83 4.58
N LEU A 104 4.79 -10.71 4.83
CA LEU A 104 5.93 -10.62 5.75
C LEU A 104 5.50 -10.69 7.24
N THR A 105 4.24 -10.36 7.53
CA THR A 105 3.71 -10.26 8.90
C THR A 105 2.59 -11.24 9.19
N HIS A 106 1.93 -11.76 8.15
CA HIS A 106 0.85 -12.75 8.28
C HIS A 106 1.00 -13.82 7.19
N SER A 107 0.14 -14.85 7.23
CA SER A 107 0.15 -15.97 6.26
C SER A 107 1.43 -16.80 6.29
N ALA A 108 2.07 -16.93 7.46
CA ALA A 108 3.13 -17.89 7.63
C ALA A 108 2.58 -19.30 7.32
N PRO A 109 3.28 -20.13 6.51
CA PRO A 109 2.85 -21.48 6.23
C PRO A 109 2.75 -22.28 7.52
N ALA A 110 1.59 -22.93 7.74
CA ALA A 110 1.42 -23.83 8.88
C ALA A 110 2.30 -25.06 8.68
N VAL A 111 2.92 -25.52 9.77
CA VAL A 111 3.56 -26.83 9.77
C VAL A 111 2.47 -27.87 9.93
N ASP A 112 2.45 -28.84 9.04
CA ASP A 112 1.48 -29.94 9.09
C ASP A 112 1.93 -30.95 10.16
N PHE A 113 1.11 -31.11 11.20
CA PHE A 113 1.28 -32.10 12.23
C PHE A 113 0.11 -33.06 12.22
N SER A 114 0.39 -34.35 12.13
CA SER A 114 -0.58 -35.40 12.39
C SER A 114 -0.18 -36.22 13.60
N MET A 115 -1.17 -36.68 14.37
CA MET A 115 -0.98 -37.60 15.47
C MET A 115 -1.84 -38.85 15.23
N ASP A 116 -1.19 -39.97 15.01
CA ASP A 116 -1.86 -41.25 14.85
C ASP A 116 -1.78 -42.05 16.16
N PHE A 117 -2.92 -42.52 16.65
CA PHE A 117 -2.98 -43.44 17.77
C PHE A 117 -2.86 -44.86 17.26
N GLY A 118 -1.72 -45.48 17.47
CA GLY A 118 -1.52 -46.90 17.17
C GLY A 118 -2.26 -47.80 18.15
N GLN A 119 -2.54 -49.05 17.75
CA GLN A 119 -3.05 -50.04 18.68
C GLN A 119 -2.01 -50.35 19.77
N VAL A 120 -2.42 -50.24 21.03
CA VAL A 120 -1.61 -50.69 22.13
C VAL A 120 -1.52 -52.23 22.09
N LEU A 121 -0.38 -52.76 21.70
CA LEU A 121 -0.09 -54.18 21.87
C LEU A 121 0.04 -54.46 23.37
N HIS A 122 -0.98 -55.06 23.95
CA HIS A 122 -0.86 -55.66 25.29
C HIS A 122 0.09 -56.86 25.19
N ILE A 123 1.30 -56.71 25.72
CA ILE A 123 2.28 -57.78 25.94
C ILE A 123 1.93 -58.53 27.22
#